data_8d19277bbdf8245f4912efde43f9b297
#
_entry.id   8d19277bbdf8245f4912efde43f9b297
#
_cell.length_a   1.000
_cell.length_b   1.000
_cell.length_c   1.000
_cell.angle_alpha   90.00
_cell.angle_beta   90.00
_cell.angle_gamma   90.00
#
_symmetry.space_group_name_H-M   'P 1'
#
loop_
_entity.id
_entity.type
_entity.pdbx_description
1 polymer ?
#
loop_
_entity_poly.entity_id
_entity_poly.type
_entity_poly.pdbx_seq_one_letter_code
_entity_poly.pdbx_strand_id
1 'polypeptide(L)'
;GYWSDHWDYNMDLVDNYLSIFPDKLDELVFKDNTYKFYDSVAYVVPRSEKYVINKKGAVRQYGMEVEDEAKLARPGFNKWATNWLKTPDEKIYNTTLAVKMITLALSKFAQLDVDGMGVEMEGGKPGWNDAMNGLPGLFGSGTPETFELKRLIKFITDNFNGSETVVMPAEIAKYLDDVKAVLDKYNNGQVSDFEYWDEVATIRENYRESVKLYLSGEETEVSKDYINEVFSAFAAKIDKGIEKAVEMGNGLVPTYFTHEAVDFEPVVDENGNPVFTWGNIMLPEGKKPIVMSQDDVCYYEYMDGDGFASRMVIGADGKPTCEMKLDDGT
;
A
#
# COMPACT_ATOMS: atom_id res chain seq x y z
N GLY A 1 9.41 10.84 2.78
CA GLY A 1 8.81 9.78 1.97
C GLY A 1 9.77 8.64 1.71
N TYR A 2 9.22 7.44 1.61
CA TYR A 2 9.99 6.26 1.23
C TYR A 2 9.64 5.91 -0.21
N TRP A 3 10.65 5.52 -0.98
CA TRP A 3 10.44 4.86 -2.27
C TRP A 3 9.80 3.49 -2.01
N SER A 4 8.94 3.03 -2.91
CA SER A 4 8.19 1.78 -2.72
C SER A 4 9.08 0.54 -2.62
N ASP A 5 10.31 0.62 -3.11
CA ASP A 5 11.31 -0.43 -3.17
C ASP A 5 12.35 -0.41 -2.02
N HIS A 6 12.27 0.57 -1.09
CA HIS A 6 13.19 0.61 0.05
C HIS A 6 13.14 -0.64 0.95
N TRP A 7 12.04 -1.38 0.90
CA TRP A 7 11.95 -2.63 1.66
C TRP A 7 12.85 -3.74 1.10
N ASP A 8 13.17 -3.70 -0.20
CA ASP A 8 14.06 -4.68 -0.85
C ASP A 8 15.47 -4.55 -0.29
N TYR A 9 15.95 -3.33 -0.12
CA TYR A 9 17.28 -3.06 0.45
C TYR A 9 17.42 -3.52 1.89
N ASN A 10 16.34 -3.48 2.67
CA ASN A 10 16.37 -4.04 4.02
C ASN A 10 16.55 -5.56 4.00
N MET A 11 15.96 -6.25 3.03
CA MET A 11 16.17 -7.69 2.84
C MET A 11 17.62 -7.99 2.42
N ASP A 12 18.21 -7.18 1.56
CA ASP A 12 19.64 -7.31 1.19
C ASP A 12 20.55 -7.18 2.41
N LEU A 13 20.26 -6.26 3.33
CA LEU A 13 21.02 -6.12 4.57
C LEU A 13 20.91 -7.37 5.46
N VAL A 14 19.71 -7.96 5.58
CA VAL A 14 19.48 -9.19 6.35
C VAL A 14 20.23 -10.37 5.73
N ASP A 15 20.09 -10.57 4.42
CA ASP A 15 20.75 -11.64 3.69
C ASP A 15 22.28 -11.52 3.78
N ASN A 16 22.83 -10.33 3.60
CA ASN A 16 24.27 -10.07 3.72
C ASN A 16 24.76 -10.34 5.14
N TYR A 17 24.04 -9.89 6.17
CA TYR A 17 24.41 -10.14 7.55
C TYR A 17 24.42 -11.64 7.87
N LEU A 18 23.35 -12.35 7.51
CA LEU A 18 23.22 -13.78 7.78
C LEU A 18 24.13 -14.66 6.92
N SER A 19 24.56 -14.19 5.75
CA SER A 19 25.57 -14.89 4.95
C SER A 19 26.93 -14.96 5.66
N ILE A 20 27.22 -13.96 6.52
CA ILE A 20 28.48 -13.90 7.30
C ILE A 20 28.27 -14.51 8.69
N PHE A 21 27.12 -14.31 9.29
CA PHE A 21 26.80 -14.74 10.66
C PHE A 21 25.50 -15.60 10.68
N PRO A 22 25.50 -16.80 10.09
CA PRO A 22 24.31 -17.64 10.00
C PRO A 22 23.80 -18.11 11.38
N ASP A 23 24.64 -18.18 12.37
CA ASP A 23 24.30 -18.51 13.77
C ASP A 23 23.52 -17.38 14.48
N LYS A 24 23.44 -16.22 13.88
CA LYS A 24 22.72 -15.04 14.42
C LYS A 24 21.27 -14.92 13.97
N LEU A 25 20.77 -15.85 13.17
CA LEU A 25 19.38 -15.81 12.65
C LEU A 25 18.36 -15.65 13.77
N ASP A 26 18.43 -16.51 14.78
CA ASP A 26 17.46 -16.54 15.86
C ASP A 26 17.51 -15.26 16.74
N GLU A 27 18.72 -14.76 16.99
CA GLU A 27 18.92 -13.50 17.71
C GLU A 27 18.35 -12.31 16.93
N LEU A 28 18.71 -12.18 15.64
CA LEU A 28 18.33 -11.08 14.79
C LEU A 28 16.83 -11.05 14.52
N VAL A 29 16.25 -12.20 14.18
CA VAL A 29 14.87 -12.26 13.64
C VAL A 29 13.85 -12.40 14.75
N PHE A 30 14.11 -13.23 15.76
CA PHE A 30 13.08 -13.63 16.74
C PHE A 30 13.28 -13.08 18.15
N LYS A 31 14.50 -12.70 18.54
CA LYS A 31 14.78 -12.29 19.93
C LYS A 31 15.01 -10.80 20.12
N ASP A 32 15.58 -10.12 19.13
CA ASP A 32 15.76 -8.68 19.22
C ASP A 32 14.39 -8.00 19.07
N ASN A 33 13.90 -7.41 20.16
CA ASN A 33 12.62 -6.71 20.24
C ASN A 33 12.76 -5.18 20.25
N THR A 34 13.82 -4.65 19.68
CA THR A 34 14.07 -3.21 19.61
C THR A 34 13.45 -2.53 18.38
N TYR A 35 12.89 -3.31 17.47
CA TYR A 35 12.25 -2.79 16.27
C TYR A 35 10.93 -2.08 16.60
N LYS A 36 10.57 -1.13 15.74
CA LYS A 36 9.38 -0.27 15.93
C LYS A 36 8.65 -0.10 14.62
N PHE A 37 7.37 0.26 14.70
CA PHE A 37 6.61 0.71 13.55
C PHE A 37 6.68 2.23 13.43
N TYR A 38 6.90 2.71 12.21
CA TYR A 38 6.89 4.14 11.93
C TYR A 38 5.45 4.65 11.97
N ASP A 39 5.25 5.78 12.67
CA ASP A 39 3.97 6.46 12.73
C ASP A 39 3.94 7.60 11.71
N SER A 40 3.53 7.28 10.48
CA SER A 40 3.42 8.24 9.40
C SER A 40 2.23 9.18 9.63
N VAL A 41 2.41 10.46 9.33
CA VAL A 41 1.30 11.41 9.24
C VAL A 41 0.43 11.13 8.01
N ALA A 42 1.05 10.68 6.92
CA ALA A 42 0.35 10.37 5.69
C ALA A 42 -0.19 8.94 5.69
N TYR A 43 -1.36 8.76 5.13
CA TYR A 43 -1.96 7.46 4.87
C TYR A 43 -2.63 7.41 3.50
N VAL A 44 -2.81 6.21 2.97
CA VAL A 44 -3.54 5.98 1.73
C VAL A 44 -5.02 5.80 2.04
N VAL A 45 -5.86 6.61 1.44
CA VAL A 45 -7.31 6.55 1.64
C VAL A 45 -7.91 5.26 1.06
N PRO A 46 -9.06 4.79 1.56
CA PRO A 46 -9.74 3.63 1.01
C PRO A 46 -10.21 3.86 -0.43
N ARG A 47 -10.50 2.78 -1.16
CA ARG A 47 -10.94 2.84 -2.56
C ARG A 47 -12.18 3.70 -2.77
N SER A 48 -13.12 3.69 -1.81
CA SER A 48 -14.33 4.53 -1.83
C SER A 48 -14.06 6.05 -1.89
N GLU A 49 -12.88 6.48 -1.48
CA GLU A 49 -12.51 7.89 -1.43
C GLU A 49 -11.56 8.30 -2.58
N LYS A 50 -10.89 7.33 -3.22
CA LYS A 50 -9.90 7.60 -4.26
C LYS A 50 -10.34 7.23 -5.68
N TYR A 51 -11.36 6.37 -5.85
CA TYR A 51 -11.83 5.99 -7.16
C TYR A 51 -12.88 6.97 -7.66
N VAL A 52 -12.63 7.54 -8.83
CA VAL A 52 -13.48 8.57 -9.43
C VAL A 52 -13.71 8.28 -10.91
N ILE A 53 -14.85 8.73 -11.43
CA ILE A 53 -15.13 8.68 -12.86
C ILE A 53 -14.70 10.02 -13.46
N ASN A 54 -13.80 10.02 -14.42
CA ASN A 54 -13.37 11.23 -15.10
C ASN A 54 -14.38 11.69 -16.17
N LYS A 55 -14.17 12.86 -16.79
CA LYS A 55 -15.04 13.40 -17.83
C LYS A 55 -15.19 12.52 -19.08
N LYS A 56 -14.23 11.60 -19.30
CA LYS A 56 -14.27 10.63 -20.42
C LYS A 56 -15.03 9.35 -20.06
N GLY A 57 -15.54 9.24 -18.83
CA GLY A 57 -16.25 8.09 -18.34
C GLY A 57 -15.33 6.95 -17.87
N ALA A 58 -14.02 7.16 -17.78
CA ALA A 58 -13.09 6.17 -17.29
C ALA A 58 -12.88 6.30 -15.79
N VAL A 59 -12.77 5.16 -15.09
CA VAL A 59 -12.44 5.15 -13.66
C VAL A 59 -10.95 5.41 -13.48
N ARG A 60 -10.62 6.26 -12.55
CA ARG A 60 -9.24 6.63 -12.17
C ARG A 60 -9.13 6.73 -10.66
N GLN A 61 -7.90 6.75 -10.14
CA GLN A 61 -7.67 6.97 -8.72
C GLN A 61 -6.92 8.30 -8.51
N TYR A 62 -7.48 9.15 -7.64
CA TYR A 62 -6.93 10.46 -7.32
C TYR A 62 -6.98 10.72 -5.82
N GLY A 63 -6.13 11.66 -5.34
CA GLY A 63 -6.11 12.06 -3.92
C GLY A 63 -5.78 10.91 -2.97
N MET A 64 -4.94 9.98 -3.40
CA MET A 64 -4.73 8.70 -2.74
C MET A 64 -3.99 8.80 -1.41
N GLU A 65 -3.16 9.80 -1.23
CA GLU A 65 -2.34 10.00 -0.03
C GLU A 65 -2.71 11.33 0.64
N VAL A 66 -3.09 11.26 1.91
CA VAL A 66 -3.53 12.44 2.69
C VAL A 66 -2.82 12.48 4.03
N GLU A 67 -2.67 13.68 4.59
CA GLU A 67 -2.21 13.87 5.98
C GLU A 67 -3.37 13.68 6.95
N ASP A 68 -3.14 12.97 8.05
CA ASP A 68 -4.13 12.71 9.09
C ASP A 68 -4.18 13.88 10.07
N GLU A 69 -5.27 14.63 10.05
CA GLU A 69 -5.47 15.78 10.94
C GLU A 69 -5.55 15.36 12.42
N ALA A 70 -6.09 14.19 12.72
CA ALA A 70 -6.15 13.68 14.08
C ALA A 70 -4.75 13.38 14.63
N LYS A 71 -3.86 12.84 13.77
CA LYS A 71 -2.43 12.68 14.14
C LYS A 71 -1.74 14.01 14.34
N LEU A 72 -1.94 14.96 13.43
CA LEU A 72 -1.36 16.29 13.55
C LEU A 72 -1.80 17.01 14.83
N ALA A 73 -3.02 16.76 15.28
CA ALA A 73 -3.57 17.35 16.51
C ALA A 73 -3.09 16.64 17.79
N ARG A 74 -2.42 15.49 17.71
CA ARG A 74 -1.93 14.78 18.91
C ARG A 74 -0.84 15.57 19.63
N PRO A 75 -0.91 15.71 20.95
CA PRO A 75 0.15 16.36 21.72
C PRO A 75 1.51 15.69 21.51
N GLY A 76 2.52 16.50 21.17
CA GLY A 76 3.88 16.01 20.95
C GLY A 76 4.13 15.31 19.62
N PHE A 77 3.13 15.18 18.74
CA PHE A 77 3.35 14.72 17.38
C PHE A 77 4.02 15.83 16.55
N ASN A 78 5.07 15.48 15.82
CA ASN A 78 5.77 16.42 14.94
C ASN A 78 6.00 15.73 13.58
N LYS A 79 5.33 16.21 12.54
CA LYS A 79 5.41 15.61 11.20
C LYS A 79 6.82 15.66 10.58
N TRP A 80 7.69 16.51 11.08
CA TRP A 80 9.08 16.65 10.62
C TRP A 80 10.08 15.81 11.41
N ALA A 81 9.60 15.09 12.43
CA ALA A 81 10.43 14.23 13.27
C ALA A 81 10.12 12.76 13.01
N THR A 82 11.01 11.87 13.45
CA THR A 82 10.73 10.44 13.48
C THR A 82 9.71 10.15 14.58
N ASN A 83 8.54 9.65 14.19
CA ASN A 83 7.51 9.22 15.11
C ASN A 83 7.43 7.69 15.11
N TRP A 84 7.18 7.12 16.28
CA TRP A 84 6.98 5.69 16.44
C TRP A 84 5.54 5.40 16.87
N LEU A 85 4.95 4.37 16.28
CA LEU A 85 3.59 3.95 16.61
C LEU A 85 3.51 3.52 18.07
N LYS A 86 2.46 3.98 18.73
CA LYS A 86 2.24 3.81 20.16
C LYS A 86 0.99 3.00 20.44
N THR A 87 0.84 2.60 21.68
CA THR A 87 -0.38 2.11 22.29
C THR A 87 -1.17 3.26 22.92
N PRO A 88 -2.47 3.08 23.30
CA PRO A 88 -3.29 4.14 23.85
C PRO A 88 -2.75 4.76 25.17
N ASP A 89 -1.88 4.04 25.88
CA ASP A 89 -1.17 4.54 27.07
C ASP A 89 0.12 5.32 26.73
N GLU A 90 0.27 5.74 25.47
CA GLU A 90 1.38 6.56 24.93
C GLU A 90 2.75 5.86 24.94
N LYS A 91 2.82 4.56 25.15
CA LYS A 91 4.06 3.80 25.06
C LYS A 91 4.36 3.40 23.62
N ILE A 92 5.63 3.54 23.22
CA ILE A 92 6.10 3.05 21.93
C ILE A 92 6.00 1.53 21.92
N TYR A 93 5.36 0.98 20.88
CA TYR A 93 5.27 -0.46 20.69
C TYR A 93 6.60 -0.99 20.11
N ASN A 94 7.26 -1.87 20.85
CA ASN A 94 8.46 -2.57 20.39
C ASN A 94 8.10 -3.98 19.90
N THR A 95 8.81 -4.45 18.89
CA THR A 95 8.55 -5.74 18.28
C THR A 95 9.84 -6.38 17.73
N THR A 96 9.73 -7.58 17.18
CA THR A 96 10.84 -8.28 16.54
C THR A 96 10.90 -8.04 15.04
N LEU A 97 12.06 -8.36 14.42
CA LEU A 97 12.17 -8.32 12.96
C LEU A 97 11.22 -9.32 12.30
N ALA A 98 10.96 -10.47 12.92
CA ALA A 98 9.97 -11.45 12.46
C ALA A 98 8.61 -10.80 12.22
N VAL A 99 8.09 -10.06 13.20
CA VAL A 99 6.79 -9.37 13.07
C VAL A 99 6.82 -8.29 12.00
N LYS A 100 7.94 -7.57 11.86
CA LYS A 100 8.12 -6.58 10.78
C LYS A 100 8.06 -7.24 9.40
N MET A 101 8.73 -8.38 9.21
CA MET A 101 8.73 -9.14 7.96
C MET A 101 7.35 -9.69 7.64
N ILE A 102 6.66 -10.28 8.62
CA ILE A 102 5.27 -10.76 8.47
C ILE A 102 4.36 -9.62 8.03
N THR A 103 4.41 -8.49 8.74
CA THR A 103 3.56 -7.33 8.42
C THR A 103 3.81 -6.79 7.03
N LEU A 104 5.07 -6.69 6.62
CA LEU A 104 5.47 -6.21 5.31
C LEU A 104 5.01 -7.17 4.21
N ALA A 105 5.33 -8.45 4.33
CA ALA A 105 4.97 -9.47 3.34
C ALA A 105 3.44 -9.59 3.19
N LEU A 106 2.71 -9.60 4.30
CA LEU A 106 1.25 -9.63 4.31
C LEU A 106 0.66 -8.39 3.63
N SER A 107 1.18 -7.20 3.94
CA SER A 107 0.70 -5.94 3.35
C SER A 107 0.95 -5.90 1.85
N LYS A 108 2.12 -6.36 1.38
CA LYS A 108 2.46 -6.42 -0.05
C LYS A 108 1.68 -7.51 -0.77
N PHE A 109 1.46 -8.66 -0.14
CA PHE A 109 0.62 -9.72 -0.69
C PHE A 109 -0.83 -9.26 -0.88
N ALA A 110 -1.38 -8.53 0.09
CA ALA A 110 -2.71 -7.95 0.00
C ALA A 110 -2.82 -6.75 -0.97
N GLN A 111 -1.70 -6.33 -1.56
CA GLN A 111 -1.62 -5.31 -2.62
C GLN A 111 -1.43 -5.91 -4.01
N LEU A 112 -1.47 -7.23 -4.17
CA LEU A 112 -1.44 -7.82 -5.50
C LEU A 112 -2.64 -7.35 -6.31
N ASP A 113 -2.41 -7.10 -7.59
CA ASP A 113 -3.46 -6.72 -8.54
C ASP A 113 -4.50 -7.84 -8.70
N VAL A 114 -5.58 -7.55 -9.41
CA VAL A 114 -6.69 -8.49 -9.59
C VAL A 114 -6.26 -9.83 -10.19
N ASP A 115 -5.22 -9.83 -10.98
CA ASP A 115 -4.66 -11.03 -11.62
C ASP A 115 -3.55 -11.69 -10.79
N GLY A 116 -3.07 -11.02 -9.75
CA GLY A 116 -1.97 -11.47 -8.88
C GLY A 116 -0.59 -11.35 -9.53
N MET A 117 -0.46 -10.60 -10.64
CA MET A 117 0.76 -10.48 -11.42
C MET A 117 1.74 -9.47 -10.86
N GLY A 118 1.24 -8.34 -10.39
CA GLY A 118 2.02 -7.23 -9.89
C GLY A 118 1.52 -6.70 -8.55
N VAL A 119 2.41 -6.07 -7.78
CA VAL A 119 2.02 -5.30 -6.60
C VAL A 119 1.47 -3.95 -7.05
N GLU A 120 0.26 -3.59 -6.61
CA GLU A 120 -0.41 -2.36 -7.01
C GLU A 120 0.38 -1.10 -6.63
N MET A 121 0.37 -0.14 -7.53
CA MET A 121 0.93 1.19 -7.33
C MET A 121 -0.08 2.06 -6.60
N GLU A 122 0.03 2.10 -5.29
CA GLU A 122 -0.81 2.94 -4.45
C GLU A 122 -0.15 4.28 -4.14
N GLY A 123 -0.97 5.26 -3.80
CA GLY A 123 -0.49 6.58 -3.39
C GLY A 123 0.20 7.36 -4.52
N GLY A 124 -0.03 7.00 -5.79
CA GLY A 124 0.63 7.65 -6.91
C GLY A 124 2.14 7.42 -6.95
N LYS A 125 2.63 6.33 -6.32
CA LYS A 125 4.06 6.01 -6.19
C LYS A 125 4.40 4.73 -6.94
N PRO A 126 4.77 4.82 -8.21
CA PRO A 126 5.01 3.64 -9.07
C PRO A 126 6.39 2.99 -8.88
N GLY A 127 7.12 3.32 -7.84
CA GLY A 127 8.47 2.80 -7.63
C GLY A 127 9.54 3.53 -8.46
N TRP A 128 10.55 2.80 -8.91
CA TRP A 128 11.71 3.36 -9.63
C TRP A 128 11.46 3.70 -11.11
N ASN A 129 10.29 3.39 -11.64
CA ASN A 129 10.03 3.68 -13.04
C ASN A 129 9.57 5.13 -13.25
N ASP A 130 10.48 6.02 -13.56
CA ASP A 130 10.19 7.43 -13.81
C ASP A 130 9.17 7.63 -14.94
N ALA A 131 9.13 6.71 -15.93
CA ALA A 131 8.11 6.77 -16.98
C ALA A 131 6.69 6.59 -16.44
N MET A 132 6.52 5.86 -15.34
CA MET A 132 5.22 5.66 -14.68
C MET A 132 4.86 6.82 -13.74
N ASN A 133 5.80 7.65 -13.32
CA ASN A 133 5.55 8.82 -12.49
C ASN A 133 4.65 9.86 -13.18
N GLY A 134 4.57 9.83 -14.49
CA GLY A 134 3.69 10.68 -15.29
C GLY A 134 2.32 10.07 -15.60
N LEU A 135 1.98 8.89 -15.06
CA LEU A 135 0.74 8.17 -15.34
C LEU A 135 -0.22 8.12 -14.12
N PRO A 136 -0.58 9.26 -13.56
CA PRO A 136 -1.43 9.31 -12.38
C PRO A 136 -2.86 8.88 -12.68
N GLY A 137 -3.47 8.36 -11.66
CA GLY A 137 -4.86 7.94 -11.74
C GLY A 137 -5.07 6.62 -12.47
N LEU A 138 -4.06 6.00 -13.07
CA LEU A 138 -4.17 4.65 -13.64
C LEU A 138 -4.12 3.58 -12.53
N PHE A 139 -4.79 2.47 -12.78
CA PHE A 139 -4.60 1.26 -11.99
C PHE A 139 -3.39 0.53 -12.55
N GLY A 140 -2.27 0.65 -11.87
CA GLY A 140 -1.01 0.05 -12.28
C GLY A 140 -0.44 -0.89 -11.23
N SER A 141 0.35 -1.87 -11.66
CA SER A 141 1.05 -2.80 -10.79
C SER A 141 2.45 -3.10 -11.32
N GLY A 142 3.40 -3.36 -10.39
CA GLY A 142 4.79 -3.66 -10.69
C GLY A 142 5.11 -5.14 -10.47
N THR A 143 5.65 -5.80 -11.48
CA THR A 143 6.09 -7.20 -11.39
C THR A 143 7.41 -7.36 -10.62
N PRO A 144 8.39 -6.44 -10.70
CA PRO A 144 9.61 -6.53 -9.89
C PRO A 144 9.32 -6.66 -8.40
N GLU A 145 8.36 -5.90 -7.87
CA GLU A 145 7.94 -5.96 -6.48
C GLU A 145 7.30 -7.30 -6.11
N THR A 146 6.68 -7.99 -7.08
CA THR A 146 6.15 -9.35 -6.87
C THR A 146 7.27 -10.37 -6.70
N PHE A 147 8.37 -10.26 -7.44
CA PHE A 147 9.54 -11.11 -7.26
C PHE A 147 10.23 -10.89 -5.92
N GLU A 148 10.37 -9.63 -5.50
CA GLU A 148 10.92 -9.32 -4.18
C GLU A 148 9.99 -9.78 -3.06
N LEU A 149 8.69 -9.66 -3.23
CA LEU A 149 7.71 -10.26 -2.30
C LEU A 149 7.88 -11.78 -2.21
N LYS A 150 8.06 -12.46 -3.33
CA LYS A 150 8.35 -13.90 -3.34
C LYS A 150 9.64 -14.23 -2.59
N ARG A 151 10.69 -13.43 -2.75
CA ARG A 151 11.95 -13.56 -2.00
C ARG A 151 11.74 -13.43 -0.49
N LEU A 152 11.00 -12.39 -0.05
CA LEU A 152 10.68 -12.19 1.36
C LEU A 152 9.83 -13.35 1.93
N ILE A 153 8.84 -13.82 1.18
CA ILE A 153 8.02 -14.97 1.58
C ILE A 153 8.87 -16.23 1.67
N LYS A 154 9.79 -16.44 0.72
CA LYS A 154 10.73 -17.56 0.78
C LYS A 154 11.60 -17.50 2.03
N PHE A 155 12.11 -16.33 2.41
CA PHE A 155 12.85 -16.17 3.65
C PHE A 155 12.00 -16.57 4.86
N ILE A 156 10.74 -16.18 4.91
CA ILE A 156 9.81 -16.55 5.98
C ILE A 156 9.61 -18.08 5.99
N THR A 157 9.26 -18.69 4.86
CA THR A 157 8.98 -20.13 4.79
C THR A 157 10.21 -20.99 5.08
N ASP A 158 11.39 -20.52 4.76
CA ASP A 158 12.64 -21.23 5.06
C ASP A 158 13.01 -21.20 6.55
N ASN A 159 12.64 -20.14 7.28
CA ASN A 159 13.14 -19.87 8.62
C ASN A 159 12.08 -19.93 9.73
N PHE A 160 10.79 -19.94 9.40
CA PHE A 160 9.71 -20.00 10.40
C PHE A 160 9.17 -21.44 10.46
N ASN A 161 9.83 -22.26 11.24
CA ASN A 161 9.50 -23.67 11.41
C ASN A 161 9.45 -24.04 12.88
N GLY A 162 8.55 -24.95 13.23
CA GLY A 162 8.41 -25.48 14.58
C GLY A 162 7.22 -24.88 15.35
N SER A 163 6.98 -25.48 16.51
CA SER A 163 5.85 -25.12 17.37
C SER A 163 6.06 -23.86 18.22
N GLU A 164 7.25 -23.27 18.18
CA GLU A 164 7.51 -21.99 18.85
C GLU A 164 6.59 -20.91 18.31
N THR A 165 6.23 -19.95 19.15
CA THR A 165 5.32 -18.86 18.79
C THR A 165 6.07 -17.56 18.51
N VAL A 166 5.49 -16.76 17.63
CA VAL A 166 5.83 -15.36 17.43
C VAL A 166 4.72 -14.53 18.07
N VAL A 167 5.10 -13.68 19.01
CA VAL A 167 4.18 -12.73 19.66
C VAL A 167 4.04 -11.52 18.76
N MET A 168 2.83 -11.15 18.37
CA MET A 168 2.56 -10.01 17.50
C MET A 168 1.31 -9.26 17.92
N PRO A 169 1.13 -7.99 17.49
CA PRO A 169 -0.12 -7.26 17.70
C PRO A 169 -1.33 -8.06 17.22
N ALA A 170 -2.39 -8.05 17.99
CA ALA A 170 -3.63 -8.76 17.66
C ALA A 170 -4.21 -8.33 16.31
N GLU A 171 -4.01 -7.07 15.93
CA GLU A 171 -4.42 -6.53 14.63
C GLU A 171 -3.69 -7.20 13.45
N ILE A 172 -2.40 -7.51 13.62
CA ILE A 172 -1.59 -8.19 12.58
C ILE A 172 -1.99 -9.66 12.49
N ALA A 173 -2.18 -10.34 13.63
CA ALA A 173 -2.66 -11.73 13.65
C ALA A 173 -4.01 -11.85 12.97
N LYS A 174 -4.96 -10.97 13.31
CA LYS A 174 -6.27 -10.92 12.66
C LYS A 174 -6.16 -10.66 11.15
N TYR A 175 -5.31 -9.74 10.75
CA TYR A 175 -5.08 -9.43 9.33
C TYR A 175 -4.57 -10.66 8.56
N LEU A 176 -3.63 -11.40 9.16
CA LEU A 176 -3.11 -12.65 8.60
C LEU A 176 -4.21 -13.69 8.41
N ASP A 177 -5.03 -13.92 9.44
CA ASP A 177 -6.12 -14.88 9.42
C ASP A 177 -7.20 -14.50 8.40
N ASP A 178 -7.60 -13.23 8.35
CA ASP A 178 -8.62 -12.74 7.43
C ASP A 178 -8.18 -12.93 5.97
N VAL A 179 -6.94 -12.55 5.61
CA VAL A 179 -6.42 -12.73 4.25
C VAL A 179 -6.30 -14.22 3.90
N LYS A 180 -5.83 -15.07 4.84
CA LYS A 180 -5.78 -16.52 4.65
C LYS A 180 -7.16 -17.11 4.37
N ALA A 181 -8.18 -16.68 5.13
CA ALA A 181 -9.54 -17.18 4.96
C ALA A 181 -10.11 -16.87 3.55
N VAL A 182 -9.84 -15.69 3.01
CA VAL A 182 -10.25 -15.34 1.64
C VAL A 182 -9.47 -16.15 0.60
N LEU A 183 -8.15 -16.33 0.83
CA LEU A 183 -7.34 -17.16 -0.05
C LEU A 183 -7.81 -18.62 -0.08
N ASP A 184 -8.29 -19.15 1.03
CA ASP A 184 -8.86 -20.49 1.09
C ASP A 184 -10.16 -20.59 0.28
N LYS A 185 -11.05 -19.58 0.37
CA LYS A 185 -12.24 -19.51 -0.49
C LYS A 185 -11.85 -19.51 -1.96
N TYR A 186 -10.85 -18.70 -2.32
CA TYR A 186 -10.35 -18.62 -3.70
C TYR A 186 -9.78 -19.96 -4.19
N ASN A 187 -8.94 -20.61 -3.40
CA ASN A 187 -8.34 -21.90 -3.74
C ASN A 187 -9.40 -23.01 -3.86
N ASN A 188 -10.53 -22.88 -3.17
CA ASN A 188 -11.67 -23.78 -3.27
C ASN A 188 -12.66 -23.41 -4.39
N GLY A 189 -12.36 -22.41 -5.22
CA GLY A 189 -13.20 -21.95 -6.32
C GLY A 189 -14.53 -21.31 -5.90
N GLN A 190 -14.58 -20.76 -4.68
CA GLN A 190 -15.79 -20.16 -4.11
C GLN A 190 -15.92 -18.67 -4.49
N VAL A 191 -14.84 -18.04 -4.88
CA VAL A 191 -14.77 -16.64 -5.31
C VAL A 191 -13.92 -16.53 -6.59
N SER A 192 -14.26 -15.58 -7.45
CA SER A 192 -13.49 -15.22 -8.64
C SER A 192 -12.22 -14.44 -8.31
N ASP A 193 -11.35 -14.20 -9.31
CA ASP A 193 -10.16 -13.33 -9.14
C ASP A 193 -10.54 -11.94 -8.64
N PHE A 194 -11.61 -11.34 -9.20
CA PHE A 194 -12.09 -10.02 -8.82
C PHE A 194 -12.65 -9.99 -7.39
N GLU A 195 -13.50 -10.96 -7.02
CA GLU A 195 -14.07 -11.05 -5.67
C GLU A 195 -12.97 -11.28 -4.62
N TYR A 196 -11.98 -12.13 -4.95
CA TYR A 196 -10.80 -12.32 -4.10
C TYR A 196 -10.04 -11.01 -3.87
N TRP A 197 -9.72 -10.30 -4.96
CA TRP A 197 -9.03 -9.01 -4.89
C TRP A 197 -9.81 -7.98 -4.08
N ASP A 198 -11.13 -7.88 -4.28
CA ASP A 198 -11.98 -6.94 -3.60
C ASP A 198 -12.09 -7.22 -2.10
N GLU A 199 -12.32 -8.51 -1.70
CA GLU A 199 -12.35 -8.91 -0.29
C GLU A 199 -11.00 -8.64 0.39
N VAL A 200 -9.88 -9.00 -0.23
CA VAL A 200 -8.54 -8.78 0.33
C VAL A 200 -8.20 -7.30 0.43
N ALA A 201 -8.55 -6.49 -0.57
CA ALA A 201 -8.35 -5.06 -0.51
C ALA A 201 -9.18 -4.41 0.62
N THR A 202 -10.42 -4.86 0.82
CA THR A 202 -11.27 -4.42 1.95
C THR A 202 -10.64 -4.77 3.30
N ILE A 203 -10.12 -5.98 3.45
CA ILE A 203 -9.41 -6.41 4.68
C ILE A 203 -8.18 -5.54 4.92
N ARG A 204 -7.39 -5.23 3.88
CA ARG A 204 -6.24 -4.33 3.95
C ARG A 204 -6.63 -2.93 4.41
N GLU A 205 -7.72 -2.38 3.87
CA GLU A 205 -8.24 -1.07 4.25
C GLU A 205 -8.68 -1.04 5.72
N ASN A 206 -9.41 -2.07 6.16
CA ASN A 206 -9.83 -2.22 7.56
C ASN A 206 -8.63 -2.35 8.52
N TYR A 207 -7.61 -3.12 8.14
CA TYR A 207 -6.38 -3.22 8.91
C TYR A 207 -5.69 -1.85 9.04
N ARG A 208 -5.52 -1.12 7.93
CA ARG A 208 -4.92 0.22 7.93
C ARG A 208 -5.66 1.18 8.85
N GLU A 209 -6.99 1.16 8.81
CA GLU A 209 -7.80 2.01 9.69
C GLU A 209 -7.64 1.60 11.16
N SER A 210 -7.58 0.30 11.46
CA SER A 210 -7.44 -0.18 12.84
C SER A 210 -6.12 0.22 13.51
N VAL A 211 -5.04 0.34 12.75
CA VAL A 211 -3.69 0.69 13.27
C VAL A 211 -3.30 2.14 12.98
N LYS A 212 -4.19 2.92 12.40
CA LYS A 212 -3.90 4.26 11.90
C LYS A 212 -3.39 5.20 13.00
N LEU A 213 -4.01 5.19 14.17
CA LEU A 213 -3.67 6.08 15.28
C LEU A 213 -2.80 5.40 16.34
N TYR A 214 -3.13 4.17 16.70
CA TYR A 214 -2.49 3.39 17.76
C TYR A 214 -2.60 1.90 17.45
N LEU A 215 -1.69 1.11 18.00
CA LEU A 215 -1.94 -0.33 18.21
C LEU A 215 -2.69 -0.49 19.53
N SER A 216 -3.63 -1.44 19.61
CA SER A 216 -4.42 -1.67 20.86
C SER A 216 -3.54 -1.99 22.07
N GLY A 217 -2.40 -2.60 21.83
CA GLY A 217 -1.52 -3.17 22.85
C GLY A 217 -1.88 -4.61 23.20
N GLU A 218 -2.94 -5.16 22.60
CA GLU A 218 -3.24 -6.58 22.68
C GLU A 218 -2.31 -7.39 21.81
N GLU A 219 -1.87 -8.55 22.30
CA GLU A 219 -0.94 -9.42 21.62
C GLU A 219 -1.51 -10.81 21.42
N THR A 220 -1.13 -11.45 20.32
CA THR A 220 -1.52 -12.83 19.99
C THR A 220 -0.24 -13.63 19.73
N GLU A 221 -0.20 -14.84 20.28
CA GLU A 221 0.82 -15.83 19.97
C GLU A 221 0.41 -16.65 18.76
N VAL A 222 1.24 -16.63 17.71
CA VAL A 222 1.01 -17.38 16.48
C VAL A 222 2.17 -18.33 16.26
N SER A 223 1.90 -19.62 16.05
CA SER A 223 2.96 -20.61 15.86
C SER A 223 3.73 -20.39 14.55
N LYS A 224 5.02 -20.67 14.56
CA LYS A 224 5.84 -20.58 13.35
C LYS A 224 5.34 -21.52 12.26
N ASP A 225 4.86 -22.71 12.61
CA ASP A 225 4.30 -23.66 11.64
C ASP A 225 3.04 -23.10 10.96
N TYR A 226 2.16 -22.42 11.68
CA TYR A 226 1.00 -21.76 11.08
C TYR A 226 1.39 -20.61 10.17
N ILE A 227 2.33 -19.78 10.60
CA ILE A 227 2.88 -18.70 9.75
C ILE A 227 3.44 -19.30 8.46
N ASN A 228 4.23 -20.36 8.56
CA ASN A 228 4.80 -21.06 7.40
C ASN A 228 3.71 -21.59 6.47
N GLU A 229 2.67 -22.24 7.01
CA GLU A 229 1.53 -22.72 6.22
C GLU A 229 0.88 -21.56 5.42
N VAL A 230 0.58 -20.45 6.09
CA VAL A 230 -0.06 -19.29 5.46
C VAL A 230 0.82 -18.71 4.35
N PHE A 231 2.10 -18.47 4.64
CA PHE A 231 3.02 -17.89 3.65
C PHE A 231 3.37 -18.87 2.52
N SER A 232 3.32 -20.17 2.74
CA SER A 232 3.40 -21.17 1.67
C SER A 232 2.20 -21.09 0.72
N ALA A 233 1.00 -20.86 1.26
CA ALA A 233 -0.19 -20.63 0.42
C ALA A 233 -0.09 -19.31 -0.36
N PHE A 234 0.50 -18.25 0.24
CA PHE A 234 0.77 -16.99 -0.45
C PHE A 234 1.77 -17.18 -1.59
N ALA A 235 2.86 -17.93 -1.36
CA ALA A 235 3.83 -18.27 -2.41
C ALA A 235 3.17 -18.94 -3.60
N ALA A 236 2.28 -19.90 -3.36
CA ALA A 236 1.56 -20.60 -4.42
C ALA A 236 0.63 -19.66 -5.23
N LYS A 237 0.01 -18.65 -4.60
CA LYS A 237 -0.81 -17.64 -5.32
C LYS A 237 0.08 -16.74 -6.17
N ILE A 238 1.24 -16.33 -5.64
CA ILE A 238 2.22 -15.49 -6.37
C ILE A 238 2.77 -16.26 -7.58
N ASP A 239 3.08 -17.54 -7.44
CA ASP A 239 3.57 -18.34 -8.56
C ASP A 239 2.57 -18.39 -9.71
N LYS A 240 1.28 -18.57 -9.43
CA LYS A 240 0.22 -18.48 -10.44
C LYS A 240 0.15 -17.10 -11.10
N GLY A 241 0.31 -16.02 -10.35
CA GLY A 241 0.35 -14.66 -10.89
C GLY A 241 1.55 -14.46 -11.82
N ILE A 242 2.73 -14.93 -11.43
CA ILE A 242 3.94 -14.87 -12.27
C ILE A 242 3.76 -15.69 -13.55
N GLU A 243 3.19 -16.90 -13.48
CA GLU A 243 2.88 -17.73 -14.65
C GLU A 243 1.96 -16.99 -15.62
N LYS A 244 0.91 -16.33 -15.11
CA LYS A 244 -0.01 -15.51 -15.90
C LYS A 244 0.71 -14.32 -16.56
N ALA A 245 1.60 -13.64 -15.81
CA ALA A 245 2.41 -12.54 -16.34
C ALA A 245 3.32 -13.00 -17.49
N VAL A 246 3.95 -14.17 -17.36
CA VAL A 246 4.77 -14.80 -18.43
C VAL A 246 3.92 -15.12 -19.65
N GLU A 247 2.73 -15.67 -19.47
CA GLU A 247 1.81 -15.98 -20.56
C GLU A 247 1.39 -14.70 -21.32
N MET A 248 0.96 -13.66 -20.59
CA MET A 248 0.57 -12.38 -21.18
C MET A 248 1.73 -11.69 -21.92
N GLY A 249 2.94 -11.86 -21.44
CA GLY A 249 4.15 -11.32 -22.04
C GLY A 249 4.77 -12.21 -23.13
N ASN A 250 4.08 -13.26 -23.59
CA ASN A 250 4.57 -14.18 -24.60
C ASN A 250 5.93 -14.82 -24.25
N GLY A 251 6.10 -15.24 -23.01
CA GLY A 251 7.31 -15.88 -22.51
C GLY A 251 8.31 -14.91 -21.84
N LEU A 252 8.00 -13.62 -21.82
CA LEU A 252 8.75 -12.60 -21.07
C LEU A 252 7.85 -11.98 -20.01
N VAL A 253 8.41 -11.65 -18.85
CA VAL A 253 7.66 -10.98 -17.81
C VAL A 253 7.65 -9.46 -18.09
N PRO A 254 6.48 -8.85 -18.36
CA PRO A 254 6.36 -7.40 -18.41
C PRO A 254 6.71 -6.77 -17.04
N THR A 255 7.40 -5.65 -17.07
CA THR A 255 7.79 -4.95 -15.82
C THR A 255 6.59 -4.33 -15.12
N TYR A 256 5.61 -3.84 -15.89
CA TYR A 256 4.42 -3.15 -15.39
C TYR A 256 3.18 -3.58 -16.13
N PHE A 257 2.07 -3.60 -15.41
CA PHE A 257 0.73 -3.76 -15.95
C PHE A 257 -0.12 -2.54 -15.64
N THR A 258 -1.06 -2.23 -16.54
CA THR A 258 -2.14 -1.28 -16.28
C THR A 258 -3.47 -1.99 -16.46
N HIS A 259 -4.44 -1.65 -15.62
CA HIS A 259 -5.78 -2.20 -15.65
C HIS A 259 -6.78 -1.07 -15.97
N GLU A 260 -7.83 -1.39 -16.71
CA GLU A 260 -8.95 -0.49 -16.96
C GLU A 260 -10.21 -1.08 -16.34
N ALA A 261 -10.94 -0.26 -15.60
CA ALA A 261 -12.27 -0.64 -15.16
C ALA A 261 -13.23 -0.59 -16.37
N VAL A 262 -13.72 -1.76 -16.77
CA VAL A 262 -14.64 -1.90 -17.93
C VAL A 262 -16.10 -1.90 -17.52
N ASP A 263 -16.36 -2.16 -16.22
CA ASP A 263 -17.70 -2.14 -15.64
C ASP A 263 -17.62 -1.54 -14.23
N PHE A 264 -18.57 -0.68 -13.88
CA PHE A 264 -18.62 -0.01 -12.58
C PHE A 264 -19.99 0.60 -12.32
N GLU A 265 -20.39 0.66 -11.07
CA GLU A 265 -21.57 1.36 -10.61
C GLU A 265 -21.16 2.67 -9.91
N PRO A 266 -21.67 3.83 -10.35
CA PRO A 266 -21.40 5.08 -9.66
C PRO A 266 -22.09 5.08 -8.29
N VAL A 267 -21.37 5.53 -7.25
CA VAL A 267 -22.01 5.87 -5.98
C VAL A 267 -22.90 7.08 -6.20
N VAL A 268 -24.15 6.99 -5.78
CA VAL A 268 -25.13 8.07 -5.92
C VAL A 268 -25.57 8.58 -4.54
N ASP A 269 -25.91 9.87 -4.49
CA ASP A 269 -26.52 10.49 -3.31
C ASP A 269 -28.01 10.07 -3.16
N GLU A 270 -28.67 10.55 -2.12
CA GLU A 270 -30.09 10.32 -1.86
C GLU A 270 -31.03 10.81 -2.97
N ASN A 271 -30.54 11.68 -3.86
CA ASN A 271 -31.29 12.23 -5.00
C ASN A 271 -30.94 11.50 -6.33
N GLY A 272 -30.07 10.48 -6.28
CA GLY A 272 -29.64 9.72 -7.44
C GLY A 272 -28.55 10.40 -8.28
N ASN A 273 -27.92 11.46 -7.78
CA ASN A 273 -26.81 12.10 -8.48
C ASN A 273 -25.49 11.39 -8.14
N PRO A 274 -24.58 11.17 -9.10
CA PRO A 274 -23.28 10.61 -8.81
C PRO A 274 -22.53 11.39 -7.74
N VAL A 275 -22.07 10.69 -6.70
CA VAL A 275 -21.21 11.26 -5.67
C VAL A 275 -19.77 11.17 -6.16
N PHE A 276 -19.14 12.29 -6.36
CA PHE A 276 -17.73 12.38 -6.69
C PHE A 276 -16.98 12.65 -5.39
N THR A 277 -16.36 11.64 -4.83
CA THR A 277 -15.43 11.82 -3.71
C THR A 277 -14.09 12.30 -4.25
N TRP A 278 -13.75 13.51 -3.90
CA TRP A 278 -12.40 14.02 -4.10
C TRP A 278 -11.60 13.71 -2.83
N GLY A 279 -10.68 12.78 -2.91
CA GLY A 279 -9.64 12.69 -1.90
C GLY A 279 -8.95 14.04 -1.83
N ASN A 280 -9.08 14.70 -0.73
CA ASN A 280 -8.48 15.95 -0.23
C ASN A 280 -7.58 16.80 -1.16
N ILE A 281 -7.98 17.04 -2.39
CA ILE A 281 -7.52 18.24 -3.07
C ILE A 281 -8.23 19.38 -2.36
N MET A 282 -7.53 20.09 -1.48
CA MET A 282 -8.03 21.28 -0.81
C MET A 282 -8.31 22.33 -1.87
N LEU A 283 -9.55 22.36 -2.34
CA LEU A 283 -10.01 23.50 -3.13
C LEU A 283 -10.17 24.70 -2.18
N PRO A 284 -9.84 25.91 -2.64
CA PRO A 284 -10.10 27.11 -1.89
C PRO A 284 -11.57 27.14 -1.42
N GLU A 285 -11.78 27.58 -0.18
CA GLU A 285 -13.08 27.63 0.48
C GLU A 285 -14.20 28.17 -0.45
N GLY A 286 -15.29 27.45 -0.57
CA GLY A 286 -16.46 27.85 -1.36
C GLY A 286 -16.47 27.41 -2.84
N LYS A 287 -15.50 26.62 -3.32
CA LYS A 287 -15.52 26.11 -4.69
C LYS A 287 -15.96 24.65 -4.75
N LYS A 288 -16.83 24.32 -5.71
CA LYS A 288 -17.26 22.94 -5.97
C LYS A 288 -16.13 22.17 -6.64
N PRO A 289 -15.97 20.87 -6.34
CA PRO A 289 -15.06 20.02 -7.06
C PRO A 289 -15.42 19.98 -8.55
N ILE A 290 -14.40 20.11 -9.40
CA ILE A 290 -14.54 19.95 -10.85
C ILE A 290 -14.05 18.56 -11.18
N VAL A 291 -14.89 17.78 -11.87
CA VAL A 291 -14.46 16.50 -12.43
C VAL A 291 -13.48 16.81 -13.56
N MET A 292 -12.20 16.50 -13.33
CA MET A 292 -11.15 16.74 -14.32
C MET A 292 -10.92 15.49 -15.16
N SER A 293 -10.68 15.68 -16.45
CA SER A 293 -10.19 14.61 -17.31
C SER A 293 -8.70 14.37 -17.05
N GLN A 294 -8.18 13.26 -17.55
CA GLN A 294 -6.75 12.97 -17.49
C GLN A 294 -5.89 14.07 -18.14
N ASP A 295 -6.44 14.74 -19.17
CA ASP A 295 -5.78 15.84 -19.87
C ASP A 295 -5.84 17.17 -19.10
N ASP A 296 -6.70 17.25 -18.06
CA ASP A 296 -6.90 18.42 -17.21
C ASP A 296 -6.21 18.26 -15.84
N VAL A 297 -5.53 17.14 -15.60
CA VAL A 297 -4.88 16.86 -14.32
C VAL A 297 -3.52 17.53 -14.27
N CYS A 298 -3.45 18.55 -13.46
CA CYS A 298 -2.20 19.14 -13.05
C CYS A 298 -1.76 18.51 -11.73
N TYR A 299 -0.54 17.98 -11.70
CA TYR A 299 0.03 17.45 -10.48
C TYR A 299 0.49 18.55 -9.57
N TYR A 300 0.17 18.38 -8.27
CA TYR A 300 0.89 19.03 -7.22
C TYR A 300 1.97 18.05 -6.72
N GLU A 301 3.15 18.03 -7.33
CA GLU A 301 4.33 17.62 -6.60
C GLU A 301 4.86 18.84 -5.86
N TYR A 302 4.66 18.85 -4.56
CA TYR A 302 5.39 19.73 -3.68
C TYR A 302 6.77 19.12 -3.50
N MET A 303 7.69 19.49 -4.37
CA MET A 303 9.10 19.26 -4.11
C MET A 303 9.56 20.36 -3.15
N ASP A 304 9.65 19.99 -1.87
CA ASP A 304 10.27 20.84 -0.86
C ASP A 304 11.76 20.95 -1.19
N GLY A 305 12.19 22.13 -1.62
CA GLY A 305 13.59 22.52 -1.68
C GLY A 305 14.22 22.87 -3.01
N ASP A 306 13.75 22.39 -4.16
CA ASP A 306 14.36 22.70 -5.46
C ASP A 306 13.34 22.91 -6.60
N GLY A 307 12.40 23.80 -6.40
CA GLY A 307 12.09 24.69 -7.51
C GLY A 307 10.93 24.38 -8.41
N PHE A 308 9.91 23.53 -8.11
CA PHE A 308 8.69 23.53 -8.90
C PHE A 308 7.45 23.58 -8.00
N ALA A 309 6.74 24.69 -8.01
CA ALA A 309 5.38 24.73 -7.49
C ALA A 309 4.42 24.79 -8.69
N SER A 310 3.67 23.73 -8.94
CA SER A 310 2.52 23.80 -9.83
C SER A 310 1.26 23.98 -8.99
N ARG A 311 0.36 24.85 -9.40
CA ARG A 311 -0.96 24.99 -8.81
C ARG A 311 -2.02 24.99 -9.91
N MET A 312 -3.14 24.38 -9.61
CA MET A 312 -4.30 24.52 -10.45
C MET A 312 -5.00 25.84 -10.15
N VAL A 313 -5.24 26.61 -11.18
CA VAL A 313 -6.07 27.81 -11.14
C VAL A 313 -7.26 27.63 -12.06
N ILE A 314 -8.41 28.18 -11.67
CA ILE A 314 -9.56 28.25 -12.54
C ILE A 314 -9.45 29.54 -13.36
N GLY A 315 -9.29 29.41 -14.68
CA GLY A 315 -9.28 30.53 -15.60
C GLY A 315 -10.61 31.31 -15.61
N ALA A 316 -10.59 32.49 -16.23
CA ALA A 316 -11.77 33.34 -16.35
C ALA A 316 -12.91 32.67 -17.16
N ASP A 317 -12.59 31.67 -17.96
CA ASP A 317 -13.55 30.85 -18.74
C ASP A 317 -14.11 29.68 -17.91
N GLY A 318 -13.75 29.58 -16.62
CA GLY A 318 -14.18 28.51 -15.71
C GLY A 318 -13.46 27.17 -15.91
N LYS A 319 -12.42 27.13 -16.75
CA LYS A 319 -11.63 25.92 -16.99
C LYS A 319 -10.42 25.88 -16.07
N PRO A 320 -10.02 24.68 -15.62
CA PRO A 320 -8.77 24.52 -14.91
C PRO A 320 -7.59 24.75 -15.86
N THR A 321 -6.65 25.55 -15.41
CA THR A 321 -5.34 25.78 -16.04
C THR A 321 -4.24 25.46 -15.03
N CYS A 322 -3.13 24.92 -15.52
CA CYS A 322 -1.94 24.73 -14.72
C CYS A 322 -1.04 25.96 -14.83
N GLU A 323 -0.68 26.52 -13.68
CA GLU A 323 0.46 27.45 -13.60
C GLU A 323 1.63 26.72 -12.96
N MET A 324 2.74 26.64 -13.69
CA MET A 324 4.03 26.26 -13.11
C MET A 324 4.82 27.53 -12.79
N LYS A 325 5.33 27.59 -11.57
CA LYS A 325 6.28 28.63 -11.18
C LYS A 325 7.62 27.96 -10.94
N LEU A 326 8.62 28.36 -11.68
CA LEU A 326 10.00 28.01 -11.38
C LEU A 326 10.49 28.94 -10.25
N ASP A 327 11.34 28.44 -9.35
CA ASP A 327 11.91 29.23 -8.24
C ASP A 327 12.81 30.38 -8.68
N ASP A 328 13.11 30.46 -9.96
CA ASP A 328 13.86 31.57 -10.56
C ASP A 328 13.00 32.82 -10.83
N GLY A 329 11.70 32.77 -10.50
CA GLY A 329 10.77 33.89 -10.67
C GLY A 329 10.20 34.06 -12.06
N THR A 330 10.39 33.09 -12.98
CA THR A 330 9.80 33.09 -14.33
C THR A 330 8.48 32.32 -14.40
#